data_fd7b28da2120675f66cf926c25d8e66b
#
_entry.id   fd7b28da2120675f66cf926c25d8e66b
#
_cell.length_a   1.000
_cell.length_b   1.000
_cell.length_c   1.000
_cell.angle_alpha   90.00
_cell.angle_beta   90.00
_cell.angle_gamma   90.00
#
_symmetry.space_group_name_H-M   'P 1'
#
loop_
_entity.id
_entity.type
_entity.pdbx_description
1 polymer ?
#
loop_
_entity_poly.entity_id
_entity_poly.type
_entity_poly.pdbx_seq_one_letter_code
_entity_poly.pdbx_strand_id
1 'polypeptide(L)'
;MFSGCSNLKELNFSKFNTSNVVNMSNMFCRCSSLNKLDLSNFNTENVKDMKYMFYGCSSIKELIINNFNTNNVISMSHMFCRCSSLEELNISNFNNEHTNNMDSMFRFCKSLKNLNLSKFNTANVCNMSYIFDRCSSLNNLDISNFNTENVRDMKYMFSECTSLSRLDLSTFNTKNVKDMNHMFYFCKSIGELNLSNFNTYNVYNMDHIFCGCSSLKAINLSNFDTTNLTNMEHMFKECSSLKELNLSNFNTSKVQYMGNVFQGCSSLQELDLSNFNTNNVISMSHMFCRCSSLKKIDISNFALNHHIYIRDMFIGCFSLKELKCSDRLILAQLQNKKHIN
;
A
#
# COMPACT_ATOMS: atom_id res chain seq x y z
N MET A 1 -0.59 5.33 31.25
CA MET A 1 -0.72 6.35 32.34
C MET A 1 -1.69 7.45 31.90
N PHE A 2 -1.46 8.17 30.80
CA PHE A 2 -2.30 9.28 30.34
C PHE A 2 -3.28 8.90 29.21
N SER A 3 -3.50 7.62 28.99
CA SER A 3 -4.36 7.15 27.91
C SER A 3 -5.78 7.73 28.02
N GLY A 4 -6.29 8.29 26.91
CA GLY A 4 -7.62 8.88 26.86
C GLY A 4 -7.76 10.29 27.46
N CYS A 5 -6.67 10.92 27.91
CA CYS A 5 -6.69 12.29 28.41
C CYS A 5 -6.88 13.29 27.25
N SER A 6 -8.06 13.26 26.61
CA SER A 6 -8.35 13.99 25.36
C SER A 6 -8.28 15.51 25.49
N ASN A 7 -8.50 16.06 26.69
CA ASN A 7 -8.48 17.50 26.96
C ASN A 7 -7.12 18.01 27.43
N LEU A 8 -6.13 17.13 27.59
CA LEU A 8 -4.80 17.45 28.04
C LEU A 8 -4.05 18.26 26.97
N LYS A 9 -3.59 19.46 27.30
CA LYS A 9 -2.90 20.36 26.37
C LYS A 9 -1.39 20.36 26.55
N GLU A 10 -0.92 20.28 27.79
CA GLU A 10 0.49 20.36 28.18
C GLU A 10 0.79 19.42 29.34
N LEU A 11 2.00 18.90 29.38
CA LEU A 11 2.53 18.10 30.47
C LEU A 11 3.99 18.41 30.70
N ASN A 12 4.38 18.56 31.97
CA ASN A 12 5.76 18.75 32.37
C ASN A 12 6.30 17.45 33.00
N PHE A 13 7.34 16.91 32.41
CA PHE A 13 7.97 15.66 32.84
C PHE A 13 9.32 15.84 33.51
N SER A 14 9.74 17.08 33.84
CA SER A 14 11.08 17.40 34.38
C SER A 14 11.48 16.63 35.65
N LYS A 15 10.49 16.11 36.38
CA LYS A 15 10.72 15.34 37.63
C LYS A 15 10.47 13.84 37.48
N PHE A 16 10.15 13.37 36.27
CA PHE A 16 9.86 11.96 36.07
C PHE A 16 11.15 11.15 35.88
N ASN A 17 11.29 10.10 36.66
CA ASN A 17 12.34 9.08 36.48
C ASN A 17 11.74 7.85 35.79
N THR A 18 12.21 7.56 34.57
CA THR A 18 11.73 6.45 33.77
C THR A 18 12.76 5.32 33.60
N SER A 19 13.89 5.38 34.32
CA SER A 19 15.00 4.44 34.17
C SER A 19 14.63 2.97 34.39
N ASN A 20 13.60 2.68 35.20
CA ASN A 20 13.14 1.33 35.47
C ASN A 20 11.87 0.94 34.66
N VAL A 21 11.43 1.78 33.74
CA VAL A 21 10.21 1.51 32.98
C VAL A 21 10.51 0.52 31.86
N VAL A 22 9.77 -0.59 31.84
CA VAL A 22 9.88 -1.65 30.82
C VAL A 22 8.78 -1.55 29.77
N ASN A 23 7.63 -0.97 30.10
CA ASN A 23 6.47 -0.87 29.22
C ASN A 23 5.94 0.57 29.19
N MET A 24 6.00 1.19 28.00
CA MET A 24 5.45 2.53 27.72
C MET A 24 4.25 2.44 26.73
N SER A 25 3.71 1.23 26.52
CA SER A 25 2.57 1.08 25.61
C SER A 25 1.37 1.93 26.06
N ASN A 26 0.69 2.52 25.09
CA ASN A 26 -0.50 3.38 25.31
C ASN A 26 -0.28 4.58 26.24
N MET A 27 0.94 4.98 26.56
CA MET A 27 1.20 6.00 27.60
C MET A 27 0.45 7.31 27.34
N PHE A 28 0.43 7.80 26.10
CA PHE A 28 -0.28 9.01 25.65
C PHE A 28 -1.38 8.72 24.62
N CYS A 29 -1.82 7.47 24.55
CA CYS A 29 -2.85 7.05 23.58
C CYS A 29 -4.09 7.93 23.69
N ARG A 30 -4.52 8.52 22.55
CA ARG A 30 -5.71 9.41 22.45
C ARG A 30 -5.65 10.69 23.30
N CYS A 31 -4.45 11.22 23.58
CA CYS A 31 -4.29 12.58 24.08
C CYS A 31 -4.47 13.58 22.92
N SER A 32 -5.70 13.70 22.42
CA SER A 32 -6.01 14.34 21.15
C SER A 32 -5.83 15.86 21.12
N SER A 33 -5.84 16.54 22.27
CA SER A 33 -5.61 17.99 22.39
C SER A 33 -4.17 18.39 22.68
N LEU A 34 -3.27 17.41 22.81
CA LEU A 34 -1.87 17.66 23.11
C LEU A 34 -1.16 18.24 21.88
N ASN A 35 -0.65 19.48 21.98
CA ASN A 35 0.00 20.18 20.87
C ASN A 35 1.53 19.98 20.84
N LYS A 36 2.15 19.99 22.01
CA LYS A 36 3.58 19.83 22.21
C LYS A 36 3.84 18.84 23.31
N LEU A 37 4.84 17.99 23.12
CA LEU A 37 5.26 17.02 24.13
C LEU A 37 6.79 16.91 24.11
N ASP A 38 7.41 17.27 25.24
CA ASP A 38 8.85 17.12 25.43
C ASP A 38 9.12 15.97 26.39
N LEU A 39 9.76 14.91 25.85
CA LEU A 39 10.17 13.72 26.59
C LEU A 39 11.70 13.57 26.60
N SER A 40 12.44 14.69 26.44
CA SER A 40 13.91 14.68 26.42
C SER A 40 14.53 14.13 27.71
N ASN A 41 13.79 14.14 28.83
CA ASN A 41 14.23 13.57 30.11
C ASN A 41 13.93 12.06 30.27
N PHE A 42 13.23 11.44 29.33
CA PHE A 42 12.89 10.02 29.45
C PHE A 42 14.11 9.14 29.15
N ASN A 43 14.43 8.26 30.10
CA ASN A 43 15.31 7.14 29.83
C ASN A 43 14.47 5.96 29.36
N THR A 44 14.72 5.49 28.13
CA THR A 44 13.97 4.40 27.51
C THR A 44 14.83 3.13 27.30
N GLU A 45 16.02 3.07 27.89
CA GLU A 45 16.99 1.98 27.72
C GLU A 45 16.39 0.60 28.05
N ASN A 46 15.54 0.52 29.08
CA ASN A 46 14.92 -0.73 29.51
C ASN A 46 13.55 -1.01 28.88
N VAL A 47 13.07 -0.11 28.02
CA VAL A 47 11.72 -0.24 27.43
C VAL A 47 11.70 -1.32 26.35
N LYS A 48 10.76 -2.26 26.48
CA LYS A 48 10.52 -3.36 25.54
C LYS A 48 9.26 -3.19 24.71
N ASP A 49 8.31 -2.38 25.16
CA ASP A 49 7.03 -2.18 24.47
C ASP A 49 6.67 -0.69 24.38
N MET A 50 6.53 -0.21 23.13
CA MET A 50 6.11 1.17 22.80
C MET A 50 4.84 1.19 21.93
N LYS A 51 4.09 0.07 21.90
CA LYS A 51 2.85 0.00 21.12
C LYS A 51 1.89 1.10 21.49
N TYR A 52 1.28 1.75 20.48
CA TYR A 52 0.25 2.79 20.67
C TYR A 52 0.68 3.97 21.55
N MET A 53 1.98 4.18 21.80
CA MET A 53 2.43 5.18 22.79
C MET A 53 1.85 6.56 22.52
N PHE A 54 1.80 7.01 21.26
CA PHE A 54 1.23 8.29 20.83
C PHE A 54 0.00 8.13 19.91
N TYR A 55 -0.61 6.96 19.88
CA TYR A 55 -1.76 6.70 19.02
C TYR A 55 -2.86 7.73 19.22
N GLY A 56 -3.29 8.39 18.14
CA GLY A 56 -4.39 9.35 18.19
C GLY A 56 -4.08 10.67 18.89
N CYS A 57 -2.81 11.03 19.08
CA CYS A 57 -2.39 12.37 19.46
C CYS A 57 -2.56 13.31 18.25
N SER A 58 -3.82 13.55 17.84
CA SER A 58 -4.15 14.13 16.54
C SER A 58 -3.74 15.59 16.38
N SER A 59 -3.62 16.34 17.49
CA SER A 59 -3.22 17.75 17.48
C SER A 59 -1.73 17.98 17.67
N ILE A 60 -0.93 16.92 17.92
CA ILE A 60 0.48 17.07 18.21
C ILE A 60 1.24 17.61 16.99
N LYS A 61 1.95 18.71 17.17
CA LYS A 61 2.78 19.37 16.16
C LYS A 61 4.26 19.23 16.45
N GLU A 62 4.63 19.22 17.73
CA GLU A 62 6.01 19.11 18.18
C GLU A 62 6.13 17.95 19.18
N LEU A 63 6.96 16.96 18.83
CA LEU A 63 7.25 15.80 19.67
C LEU A 63 8.75 15.62 19.79
N ILE A 64 9.28 15.86 21.00
CA ILE A 64 10.72 15.78 21.29
C ILE A 64 11.02 14.45 21.95
N ILE A 65 11.62 13.53 21.18
CA ILE A 65 11.99 12.16 21.56
C ILE A 65 13.39 11.80 21.04
N ASN A 66 14.23 12.81 20.82
CA ASN A 66 15.54 12.67 20.18
C ASN A 66 16.57 11.88 21.01
N ASN A 67 16.27 11.55 22.27
CA ASN A 67 17.11 10.73 23.16
C ASN A 67 16.54 9.33 23.44
N PHE A 68 15.44 8.96 22.77
CA PHE A 68 14.88 7.61 22.96
C PHE A 68 15.88 6.53 22.49
N ASN A 69 16.19 5.62 23.37
CA ASN A 69 16.90 4.39 23.05
C ASN A 69 15.88 3.29 22.74
N THR A 70 15.88 2.77 21.52
CA THR A 70 14.94 1.76 21.07
C THR A 70 15.56 0.38 20.89
N ASN A 71 16.82 0.20 21.31
CA ASN A 71 17.56 -1.06 21.10
C ASN A 71 16.82 -2.30 21.64
N ASN A 72 16.16 -2.17 22.78
CA ASN A 72 15.46 -3.29 23.43
C ASN A 72 13.97 -3.38 23.07
N VAL A 73 13.46 -2.49 22.19
CA VAL A 73 12.04 -2.44 21.86
C VAL A 73 11.66 -3.55 20.88
N ILE A 74 10.73 -4.39 21.30
CA ILE A 74 10.23 -5.53 20.53
C ILE A 74 9.13 -5.10 19.56
N SER A 75 8.28 -4.17 19.96
CA SER A 75 7.18 -3.70 19.11
C SER A 75 6.95 -2.20 19.20
N MET A 76 6.79 -1.60 18.02
CA MET A 76 6.40 -0.20 17.83
C MET A 76 5.08 -0.09 17.05
N SER A 77 4.26 -1.16 17.03
CA SER A 77 3.02 -1.13 16.27
C SER A 77 2.14 0.03 16.71
N HIS A 78 1.60 0.77 15.73
CA HIS A 78 0.72 1.93 15.93
C HIS A 78 1.33 3.09 16.76
N MET A 79 2.65 3.14 16.95
CA MET A 79 3.27 4.10 17.89
C MET A 79 2.87 5.54 17.62
N PHE A 80 2.89 5.99 16.36
CA PHE A 80 2.51 7.34 15.95
C PHE A 80 1.21 7.36 15.11
N CYS A 81 0.47 6.25 15.07
CA CYS A 81 -0.74 6.15 14.26
C CYS A 81 -1.75 7.24 14.64
N ARG A 82 -2.27 7.96 13.62
CA ARG A 82 -3.20 9.10 13.77
C ARG A 82 -2.61 10.35 14.48
N CYS A 83 -1.29 10.55 14.46
CA CYS A 83 -0.68 11.83 14.76
C CYS A 83 -0.82 12.76 13.56
N SER A 84 -2.07 13.14 13.24
CA SER A 84 -2.43 13.73 11.94
C SER A 84 -1.91 15.14 11.71
N SER A 85 -1.56 15.89 12.78
CA SER A 85 -1.02 17.25 12.70
C SER A 85 0.53 17.31 12.79
N LEU A 86 1.19 16.15 12.97
CA LEU A 86 2.65 16.07 13.06
C LEU A 86 3.26 16.29 11.68
N GLU A 87 4.01 17.38 11.50
CA GLU A 87 4.64 17.73 10.22
C GLU A 87 6.05 17.16 10.08
N GLU A 88 6.77 17.10 11.19
CA GLU A 88 8.14 16.62 11.27
C GLU A 88 8.32 15.70 12.48
N LEU A 89 9.14 14.67 12.33
CA LEU A 89 9.45 13.74 13.41
C LEU A 89 10.93 13.35 13.34
N ASN A 90 11.68 13.69 14.38
CA ASN A 90 13.07 13.27 14.48
C ASN A 90 13.18 11.97 15.26
N ILE A 91 13.45 10.90 14.55
CA ILE A 91 13.71 9.55 15.06
C ILE A 91 15.03 8.99 14.52
N SER A 92 15.96 9.87 14.19
CA SER A 92 17.26 9.50 13.60
C SER A 92 18.14 8.66 14.52
N ASN A 93 17.81 8.60 15.81
CA ASN A 93 18.50 7.76 16.82
C ASN A 93 17.81 6.41 17.10
N PHE A 94 16.66 6.14 16.45
CA PHE A 94 16.00 4.85 16.63
C PHE A 94 16.83 3.72 15.98
N ASN A 95 17.26 2.78 16.79
CA ASN A 95 17.90 1.54 16.36
C ASN A 95 16.97 0.37 16.75
N ASN A 96 16.32 -0.23 15.78
CA ASN A 96 15.23 -1.18 16.01
C ASN A 96 15.73 -2.64 15.96
N GLU A 97 16.90 -2.91 16.51
CA GLU A 97 17.57 -4.21 16.38
C GLU A 97 16.70 -5.40 16.78
N HIS A 98 15.87 -5.24 17.82
CA HIS A 98 14.99 -6.31 18.31
C HIS A 98 13.53 -6.16 17.88
N THR A 99 13.21 -5.12 17.09
CA THR A 99 11.83 -4.85 16.68
C THR A 99 11.39 -5.83 15.61
N ASN A 100 10.29 -6.56 15.88
CA ASN A 100 9.71 -7.52 14.94
C ASN A 100 8.37 -7.07 14.34
N ASN A 101 7.73 -6.06 14.93
CA ASN A 101 6.44 -5.56 14.46
C ASN A 101 6.40 -4.03 14.41
N MET A 102 6.18 -3.50 13.20
CA MET A 102 6.02 -2.06 12.91
C MET A 102 4.68 -1.76 12.24
N ASP A 103 3.70 -2.68 12.36
CA ASP A 103 2.37 -2.49 11.79
C ASP A 103 1.80 -1.12 12.14
N SER A 104 1.31 -0.42 11.13
CA SER A 104 0.61 0.86 11.28
C SER A 104 1.40 1.98 12.00
N MET A 105 2.73 1.89 12.10
CA MET A 105 3.53 2.79 12.95
C MET A 105 3.27 4.26 12.66
N PHE A 106 3.19 4.67 11.38
CA PHE A 106 2.92 6.05 10.94
C PHE A 106 1.56 6.21 10.26
N ARG A 107 0.70 5.21 10.35
CA ARG A 107 -0.60 5.22 9.72
C ARG A 107 -1.40 6.48 10.07
N PHE A 108 -2.00 7.17 9.06
CA PHE A 108 -2.74 8.44 9.22
C PHE A 108 -1.91 9.63 9.75
N CYS A 109 -0.60 9.64 9.63
CA CYS A 109 0.22 10.82 9.84
C CYS A 109 0.11 11.75 8.62
N LYS A 110 -1.07 12.34 8.43
CA LYS A 110 -1.45 13.03 7.19
C LYS A 110 -0.60 14.24 6.86
N SER A 111 -0.10 14.95 7.87
CA SER A 111 0.70 16.18 7.71
C SER A 111 2.20 15.91 7.64
N LEU A 112 2.65 14.66 7.87
CA LEU A 112 4.08 14.32 7.90
C LEU A 112 4.69 14.48 6.50
N LYS A 113 5.68 15.37 6.36
CA LYS A 113 6.31 15.74 5.09
C LYS A 113 7.61 14.99 4.85
N ASN A 114 8.45 14.94 5.88
CA ASN A 114 9.77 14.31 5.84
C ASN A 114 9.94 13.35 7.01
N LEU A 115 10.57 12.22 6.74
CA LEU A 115 10.85 11.22 7.76
C LEU A 115 12.25 10.63 7.51
N ASN A 116 13.16 10.83 8.44
CA ASN A 116 14.50 10.26 8.34
C ASN A 116 14.53 8.89 9.01
N LEU A 117 14.66 7.85 8.20
CA LEU A 117 14.74 6.45 8.61
C LEU A 117 16.13 5.84 8.36
N SER A 118 17.17 6.65 8.12
CA SER A 118 18.50 6.19 7.72
C SER A 118 19.18 5.23 8.70
N LYS A 119 18.76 5.22 9.96
CA LYS A 119 19.27 4.27 10.99
C LYS A 119 18.29 3.16 11.36
N PHE A 120 17.12 3.14 10.72
CA PHE A 120 16.13 2.11 11.01
C PHE A 120 16.62 0.72 10.61
N ASN A 121 16.83 -0.16 11.56
CA ASN A 121 17.12 -1.55 11.32
C ASN A 121 15.80 -2.33 11.22
N THR A 122 15.54 -2.93 10.07
CA THR A 122 14.31 -3.69 9.83
C THR A 122 14.55 -5.20 9.64
N ALA A 123 15.78 -5.67 9.91
CA ALA A 123 16.19 -7.06 9.65
C ALA A 123 15.31 -8.11 10.35
N ASN A 124 14.78 -7.79 11.53
CA ASN A 124 13.92 -8.69 12.31
C ASN A 124 12.42 -8.44 12.11
N VAL A 125 12.04 -7.45 11.29
CA VAL A 125 10.63 -7.09 11.12
C VAL A 125 9.91 -8.11 10.25
N CYS A 126 8.82 -8.66 10.78
CA CYS A 126 7.97 -9.62 10.06
C CYS A 126 6.68 -9.00 9.53
N ASN A 127 6.23 -7.88 10.08
CA ASN A 127 5.00 -7.20 9.70
C ASN A 127 5.24 -5.70 9.50
N MET A 128 5.05 -5.23 8.26
CA MET A 128 5.12 -3.83 7.84
C MET A 128 3.78 -3.33 7.26
N SER A 129 2.68 -4.07 7.53
CA SER A 129 1.37 -3.69 7.01
C SER A 129 0.98 -2.29 7.50
N TYR A 130 0.40 -1.48 6.62
CA TYR A 130 -0.10 -0.12 6.90
C TYR A 130 0.96 0.88 7.42
N ILE A 131 2.26 0.58 7.37
CA ILE A 131 3.27 1.40 8.07
C ILE A 131 3.20 2.88 7.68
N PHE A 132 2.97 3.22 6.39
CA PHE A 132 2.81 4.59 5.90
C PHE A 132 1.41 4.86 5.32
N ASP A 133 0.42 3.98 5.58
CA ASP A 133 -0.94 4.17 5.06
C ASP A 133 -1.49 5.55 5.44
N ARG A 134 -1.94 6.30 4.41
CA ARG A 134 -2.47 7.67 4.54
C ARG A 134 -1.51 8.72 5.09
N CYS A 135 -0.21 8.55 4.85
CA CYS A 135 0.76 9.63 5.00
C CYS A 135 0.70 10.54 3.77
N SER A 136 -0.41 11.26 3.61
CA SER A 136 -0.77 11.95 2.37
C SER A 136 0.13 13.11 1.99
N SER A 137 0.83 13.73 2.94
CA SER A 137 1.79 14.83 2.70
C SER A 137 3.24 14.35 2.55
N LEU A 138 3.50 13.05 2.74
CA LEU A 138 4.84 12.49 2.63
C LEU A 138 5.31 12.56 1.18
N ASN A 139 6.31 13.39 0.90
CA ASN A 139 6.80 13.65 -0.46
C ASN A 139 8.20 13.06 -0.72
N ASN A 140 8.97 12.85 0.33
CA ASN A 140 10.28 12.21 0.28
C ASN A 140 10.38 11.14 1.36
N LEU A 141 10.72 9.92 0.95
CA LEU A 141 10.87 8.78 1.84
C LEU A 141 12.09 7.95 1.42
N ASP A 142 13.16 8.01 2.20
CA ASP A 142 14.33 7.16 2.01
C ASP A 142 14.20 5.91 2.89
N ILE A 143 14.03 4.78 2.22
CA ILE A 143 13.94 3.44 2.81
C ILE A 143 14.97 2.47 2.17
N SER A 144 16.02 3.03 1.58
CA SER A 144 17.08 2.26 0.91
C SER A 144 17.83 1.30 1.84
N ASN A 145 17.77 1.56 3.16
CA ASN A 145 18.35 0.68 4.19
C ASN A 145 17.40 -0.40 4.72
N PHE A 146 16.15 -0.44 4.25
CA PHE A 146 15.20 -1.43 4.74
C PHE A 146 15.60 -2.85 4.28
N ASN A 147 15.78 -3.74 5.24
CA ASN A 147 15.87 -5.17 4.99
C ASN A 147 14.47 -5.78 5.17
N THR A 148 13.90 -6.28 4.09
CA THR A 148 12.53 -6.84 4.09
C THR A 148 12.52 -8.38 3.97
N GLU A 149 13.68 -9.04 4.13
CA GLU A 149 13.81 -10.49 3.95
C GLU A 149 12.84 -11.30 4.82
N ASN A 150 12.57 -10.84 6.05
CA ASN A 150 11.70 -11.54 7.00
C ASN A 150 10.23 -11.09 6.92
N VAL A 151 9.92 -10.08 6.11
CA VAL A 151 8.57 -9.53 6.02
C VAL A 151 7.64 -10.49 5.29
N ARG A 152 6.45 -10.71 5.87
CA ARG A 152 5.40 -11.60 5.36
C ARG A 152 4.14 -10.86 4.95
N ASP A 153 3.94 -9.64 5.46
CA ASP A 153 2.76 -8.82 5.20
C ASP A 153 3.18 -7.38 4.87
N MET A 154 2.85 -6.94 3.65
CA MET A 154 3.10 -5.59 3.14
C MET A 154 1.81 -4.91 2.69
N LYS A 155 0.64 -5.47 3.07
CA LYS A 155 -0.64 -4.87 2.67
C LYS A 155 -0.74 -3.41 3.13
N TYR A 156 -1.29 -2.57 2.25
CA TYR A 156 -1.51 -1.14 2.52
C TYR A 156 -0.23 -0.34 2.88
N MET A 157 0.97 -0.86 2.63
CA MET A 157 2.23 -0.26 3.13
C MET A 157 2.36 1.22 2.76
N PHE A 158 2.01 1.61 1.53
CA PHE A 158 2.07 2.99 1.02
C PHE A 158 0.72 3.52 0.56
N SER A 159 -0.37 2.86 0.98
CA SER A 159 -1.74 3.22 0.58
C SER A 159 -2.02 4.70 0.89
N GLU A 160 -2.62 5.40 -0.07
CA GLU A 160 -2.97 6.83 0.01
C GLU A 160 -1.79 7.78 0.38
N CYS A 161 -0.55 7.40 0.05
CA CYS A 161 0.61 8.30 0.05
C CYS A 161 0.54 9.21 -1.19
N THR A 162 -0.43 10.13 -1.21
CA THR A 162 -0.82 10.86 -2.41
C THR A 162 0.21 11.85 -2.94
N SER A 163 1.13 12.33 -2.09
CA SER A 163 2.21 13.27 -2.46
C SER A 163 3.51 12.59 -2.84
N LEU A 164 3.63 11.27 -2.62
CA LEU A 164 4.85 10.52 -2.89
C LEU A 164 5.03 10.36 -4.40
N SER A 165 6.01 11.05 -4.96
CA SER A 165 6.26 11.04 -6.41
C SER A 165 7.38 10.08 -6.83
N ARG A 166 8.26 9.72 -5.91
CA ARG A 166 9.37 8.78 -6.10
C ARG A 166 9.47 7.84 -4.93
N LEU A 167 9.77 6.59 -5.20
CA LEU A 167 9.96 5.57 -4.18
C LEU A 167 10.98 4.55 -4.70
N ASP A 168 12.11 4.43 -4.00
CA ASP A 168 13.12 3.43 -4.31
C ASP A 168 12.86 2.16 -3.49
N LEU A 169 12.54 1.08 -4.17
CA LEU A 169 12.29 -0.24 -3.60
C LEU A 169 13.34 -1.27 -4.05
N SER A 170 14.49 -0.80 -4.57
CA SER A 170 15.54 -1.66 -5.12
C SER A 170 16.16 -2.62 -4.11
N THR A 171 16.05 -2.30 -2.81
CA THR A 171 16.55 -3.16 -1.71
C THR A 171 15.51 -4.16 -1.20
N PHE A 172 14.26 -4.06 -1.65
CA PHE A 172 13.18 -4.91 -1.13
C PHE A 172 13.34 -6.36 -1.59
N ASN A 173 13.38 -7.27 -0.63
CA ASN A 173 13.27 -8.70 -0.83
C ASN A 173 11.88 -9.17 -0.41
N THR A 174 11.05 -9.55 -1.39
CA THR A 174 9.65 -9.90 -1.15
C THR A 174 9.38 -11.40 -1.19
N LYS A 175 10.43 -12.25 -1.17
CA LYS A 175 10.32 -13.71 -1.30
C LYS A 175 9.38 -14.37 -0.28
N ASN A 176 9.24 -13.78 0.91
CA ASN A 176 8.40 -14.31 2.00
C ASN A 176 7.03 -13.62 2.10
N VAL A 177 6.78 -12.59 1.27
CA VAL A 177 5.52 -11.85 1.29
C VAL A 177 4.41 -12.68 0.67
N LYS A 178 3.26 -12.73 1.35
CA LYS A 178 2.08 -13.48 0.93
C LYS A 178 0.93 -12.60 0.47
N ASP A 179 0.82 -11.40 1.03
CA ASP A 179 -0.25 -10.46 0.76
C ASP A 179 0.33 -9.07 0.47
N MET A 180 0.01 -8.53 -0.72
CA MET A 180 0.41 -7.21 -1.19
C MET A 180 -0.82 -6.34 -1.52
N ASN A 181 -2.02 -6.72 -1.01
CA ASN A 181 -3.22 -5.97 -1.35
C ASN A 181 -3.07 -4.50 -0.95
N HIS A 182 -3.59 -3.61 -1.79
CA HIS A 182 -3.60 -2.16 -1.58
C HIS A 182 -2.21 -1.53 -1.34
N MET A 183 -1.09 -2.20 -1.64
CA MET A 183 0.25 -1.71 -1.27
C MET A 183 0.51 -0.29 -1.77
N PHE A 184 0.09 0.07 -2.99
CA PHE A 184 0.23 1.39 -3.59
C PHE A 184 -1.12 2.05 -3.91
N TYR A 185 -2.20 1.62 -3.21
CA TYR A 185 -3.54 2.14 -3.43
C TYR A 185 -3.59 3.66 -3.33
N PHE A 186 -4.10 4.32 -4.38
CA PHE A 186 -4.18 5.78 -4.50
C PHE A 186 -2.86 6.54 -4.28
N CYS A 187 -1.71 5.96 -4.64
CA CYS A 187 -0.45 6.68 -4.77
C CYS A 187 -0.49 7.56 -6.03
N LYS A 188 -1.26 8.65 -5.99
CA LYS A 188 -1.63 9.43 -7.17
C LYS A 188 -0.44 10.10 -7.87
N SER A 189 0.61 10.46 -7.15
CA SER A 189 1.76 11.20 -7.69
C SER A 189 2.89 10.32 -8.20
N ILE A 190 2.86 9.00 -7.93
CA ILE A 190 3.90 8.09 -8.40
C ILE A 190 3.82 7.95 -9.92
N GLY A 191 4.86 8.41 -10.61
CA GLY A 191 4.98 8.31 -12.06
C GLY A 191 5.67 7.05 -12.55
N GLU A 192 6.60 6.53 -11.74
CA GLU A 192 7.40 5.34 -12.04
C GLU A 192 7.62 4.52 -10.76
N LEU A 193 7.60 3.20 -10.90
CA LEU A 193 7.93 2.24 -9.84
C LEU A 193 8.92 1.21 -10.36
N ASN A 194 10.05 1.09 -9.69
CA ASN A 194 11.00 0.00 -9.95
C ASN A 194 10.69 -1.18 -9.03
N LEU A 195 10.14 -2.25 -9.60
CA LEU A 195 9.78 -3.48 -8.90
C LEU A 195 10.64 -4.67 -9.35
N SER A 196 11.80 -4.42 -9.98
CA SER A 196 12.64 -5.46 -10.60
C SER A 196 13.14 -6.52 -9.62
N ASN A 197 13.21 -6.21 -8.31
CA ASN A 197 13.64 -7.14 -7.27
C ASN A 197 12.48 -7.85 -6.55
N PHE A 198 11.23 -7.57 -6.95
CA PHE A 198 10.08 -8.21 -6.33
C PHE A 198 9.99 -9.68 -6.76
N ASN A 199 9.97 -10.58 -5.79
CA ASN A 199 9.62 -11.98 -5.98
C ASN A 199 8.18 -12.18 -5.49
N THR A 200 7.28 -12.52 -6.39
CA THR A 200 5.85 -12.62 -6.10
C THR A 200 5.34 -14.06 -6.08
N TYR A 201 6.23 -15.07 -6.16
CA TYR A 201 5.85 -16.49 -6.17
C TYR A 201 4.93 -16.90 -5.02
N ASN A 202 5.16 -16.37 -3.81
CA ASN A 202 4.34 -16.68 -2.64
C ASN A 202 3.10 -15.80 -2.48
N VAL A 203 2.91 -14.80 -3.36
CA VAL A 203 1.80 -13.84 -3.23
C VAL A 203 0.52 -14.45 -3.80
N TYR A 204 -0.51 -14.51 -2.97
CA TYR A 204 -1.83 -14.99 -3.38
C TYR A 204 -2.84 -13.86 -3.59
N ASN A 205 -2.57 -12.65 -3.09
CA ASN A 205 -3.49 -11.52 -3.15
C ASN A 205 -2.78 -10.23 -3.57
N MET A 206 -3.19 -9.67 -4.70
CA MET A 206 -2.75 -8.37 -5.24
C MET A 206 -3.94 -7.44 -5.50
N ASP A 207 -5.08 -7.67 -4.80
CA ASP A 207 -6.24 -6.81 -4.90
C ASP A 207 -5.88 -5.34 -4.66
N HIS A 208 -6.33 -4.45 -5.55
CA HIS A 208 -6.10 -3.00 -5.50
C HIS A 208 -4.61 -2.55 -5.46
N ILE A 209 -3.64 -3.41 -5.73
CA ILE A 209 -2.22 -3.09 -5.49
C ILE A 209 -1.77 -1.77 -6.13
N PHE A 210 -2.21 -1.44 -7.35
CA PHE A 210 -1.90 -0.19 -8.06
C PHE A 210 -3.14 0.68 -8.31
N CYS A 211 -4.29 0.35 -7.70
CA CYS A 211 -5.53 1.07 -7.91
C CYS A 211 -5.37 2.56 -7.58
N GLY A 212 -5.77 3.43 -8.50
CA GLY A 212 -5.69 4.89 -8.31
C GLY A 212 -4.29 5.49 -8.46
N CYS A 213 -3.29 4.75 -8.96
CA CYS A 213 -1.98 5.29 -9.33
C CYS A 213 -2.12 6.10 -10.62
N SER A 214 -2.80 7.24 -10.55
CA SER A 214 -3.24 7.99 -11.72
C SER A 214 -2.13 8.66 -12.54
N SER A 215 -0.94 8.87 -11.95
CA SER A 215 0.24 9.40 -12.64
C SER A 215 1.16 8.33 -13.22
N LEU A 216 0.92 7.03 -12.93
CA LEU A 216 1.75 5.93 -13.40
C LEU A 216 1.65 5.77 -14.91
N LYS A 217 2.75 6.00 -15.64
CA LYS A 217 2.77 6.00 -17.11
C LYS A 217 3.10 4.65 -17.71
N ALA A 218 3.98 3.91 -17.05
CA ALA A 218 4.42 2.57 -17.40
C ALA A 218 4.83 1.80 -16.13
N ILE A 219 4.77 0.48 -16.18
CA ILE A 219 5.24 -0.39 -15.12
C ILE A 219 5.83 -1.67 -15.71
N ASN A 220 6.99 -2.08 -15.22
CA ASN A 220 7.60 -3.35 -15.62
C ASN A 220 7.27 -4.43 -14.58
N LEU A 221 6.53 -5.45 -15.02
CA LEU A 221 6.12 -6.60 -14.22
C LEU A 221 6.67 -7.92 -14.76
N SER A 222 7.71 -7.87 -15.59
CA SER A 222 8.27 -9.06 -16.25
C SER A 222 8.83 -10.12 -15.29
N ASN A 223 9.16 -9.71 -14.06
CA ASN A 223 9.64 -10.59 -12.99
C ASN A 223 8.52 -11.11 -12.06
N PHE A 224 7.27 -10.68 -12.28
CA PHE A 224 6.16 -11.15 -11.44
C PHE A 224 5.81 -12.60 -11.77
N ASP A 225 5.94 -13.47 -10.80
CA ASP A 225 5.40 -14.83 -10.86
C ASP A 225 4.02 -14.84 -10.20
N THR A 226 2.98 -15.07 -10.99
CA THR A 226 1.59 -15.05 -10.54
C THR A 226 0.98 -16.46 -10.43
N THR A 227 1.82 -17.51 -10.42
CA THR A 227 1.39 -18.91 -10.35
C THR A 227 0.49 -19.22 -9.15
N ASN A 228 0.66 -18.51 -8.04
CA ASN A 228 -0.14 -18.69 -6.83
C ASN A 228 -1.19 -17.59 -6.60
N LEU A 229 -1.32 -16.65 -7.56
CA LEU A 229 -2.28 -15.55 -7.45
C LEU A 229 -3.72 -16.05 -7.56
N THR A 230 -4.55 -15.67 -6.60
CA THR A 230 -5.99 -16.00 -6.57
C THR A 230 -6.88 -14.78 -6.71
N ASN A 231 -6.38 -13.59 -6.33
CA ASN A 231 -7.12 -12.34 -6.39
C ASN A 231 -6.27 -11.22 -7.00
N MET A 232 -6.74 -10.66 -8.12
CA MET A 232 -6.18 -9.48 -8.77
C MET A 232 -7.26 -8.43 -9.07
N GLU A 233 -8.37 -8.48 -8.33
CA GLU A 233 -9.47 -7.52 -8.48
C GLU A 233 -8.96 -6.08 -8.31
N HIS A 234 -9.45 -5.14 -9.11
CA HIS A 234 -9.06 -3.71 -9.06
C HIS A 234 -7.56 -3.43 -9.26
N MET A 235 -6.74 -4.37 -9.72
CA MET A 235 -5.26 -4.27 -9.70
C MET A 235 -4.73 -2.98 -10.33
N PHE A 236 -5.26 -2.55 -11.48
CA PHE A 236 -4.90 -1.32 -12.20
C PHE A 236 -6.06 -0.32 -12.32
N LYS A 237 -7.12 -0.50 -11.51
CA LYS A 237 -8.26 0.41 -11.56
C LYS A 237 -7.81 1.85 -11.39
N GLU A 238 -8.34 2.77 -12.24
CA GLU A 238 -8.03 4.22 -12.24
C GLU A 238 -6.54 4.55 -12.44
N CYS A 239 -5.75 3.65 -13.08
CA CYS A 239 -4.41 3.98 -13.58
C CYS A 239 -4.56 4.79 -14.89
N SER A 240 -5.06 6.00 -14.77
CA SER A 240 -5.54 6.79 -15.93
C SER A 240 -4.45 7.25 -16.89
N SER A 241 -3.19 7.34 -16.43
CA SER A 241 -2.03 7.72 -17.27
C SER A 241 -1.30 6.53 -17.89
N LEU A 242 -1.68 5.29 -17.56
CA LEU A 242 -1.01 4.08 -18.03
C LEU A 242 -1.24 3.89 -19.52
N LYS A 243 -0.17 3.92 -20.31
CA LYS A 243 -0.24 3.86 -21.79
C LYS A 243 0.00 2.46 -22.33
N GLU A 244 0.91 1.73 -21.68
CA GLU A 244 1.36 0.41 -22.09
C GLU A 244 1.40 -0.51 -20.87
N LEU A 245 1.03 -1.77 -21.07
CA LEU A 245 1.06 -2.77 -20.02
C LEU A 245 1.31 -4.15 -20.64
N ASN A 246 2.41 -4.78 -20.24
CA ASN A 246 2.75 -6.13 -20.66
C ASN A 246 2.47 -7.11 -19.51
N LEU A 247 1.56 -8.05 -19.75
CA LEU A 247 1.15 -9.11 -18.82
C LEU A 247 1.37 -10.51 -19.41
N SER A 248 2.24 -10.65 -20.43
CA SER A 248 2.48 -11.91 -21.14
C SER A 248 3.02 -13.04 -20.25
N ASN A 249 3.68 -12.68 -19.13
CA ASN A 249 4.19 -13.62 -18.12
C ASN A 249 3.17 -14.01 -17.03
N PHE A 250 1.99 -13.39 -17.02
CA PHE A 250 1.01 -13.66 -15.98
C PHE A 250 0.35 -15.03 -16.17
N ASN A 251 0.44 -15.87 -15.15
CA ASN A 251 -0.31 -17.11 -15.03
C ASN A 251 -1.57 -16.83 -14.20
N THR A 252 -2.74 -16.89 -14.83
CA THR A 252 -4.02 -16.61 -14.17
C THR A 252 -4.83 -17.88 -13.88
N SER A 253 -4.22 -19.07 -14.00
CA SER A 253 -4.92 -20.34 -13.84
C SER A 253 -5.59 -20.55 -12.48
N LYS A 254 -5.10 -19.90 -11.42
CA LYS A 254 -5.70 -19.98 -10.08
C LYS A 254 -6.54 -18.76 -9.71
N VAL A 255 -6.59 -17.74 -10.58
CA VAL A 255 -7.30 -16.49 -10.27
C VAL A 255 -8.81 -16.71 -10.29
N GLN A 256 -9.46 -16.23 -9.24
CA GLN A 256 -10.91 -16.27 -9.06
C GLN A 256 -11.57 -14.90 -9.23
N TYR A 257 -10.87 -13.83 -8.89
CA TYR A 257 -11.40 -12.46 -8.90
C TYR A 257 -10.60 -11.57 -9.84
N MET A 258 -11.25 -11.12 -10.93
CA MET A 258 -10.73 -10.23 -11.96
C MET A 258 -11.64 -9.02 -12.21
N GLY A 259 -12.58 -8.73 -11.32
CA GLY A 259 -13.46 -7.58 -11.47
C GLY A 259 -12.67 -6.27 -11.45
N ASN A 260 -13.08 -5.33 -12.30
CA ASN A 260 -12.53 -3.97 -12.33
C ASN A 260 -11.01 -3.85 -12.59
N VAL A 261 -10.31 -4.90 -13.01
CA VAL A 261 -8.83 -4.93 -13.10
C VAL A 261 -8.28 -3.72 -13.86
N PHE A 262 -8.88 -3.35 -14.99
CA PHE A 262 -8.46 -2.22 -15.83
C PHE A 262 -9.47 -1.07 -15.87
N GLN A 263 -10.46 -1.05 -14.97
CA GLN A 263 -11.47 0.00 -14.95
C GLN A 263 -10.81 1.38 -14.86
N GLY A 264 -11.14 2.28 -15.79
CA GLY A 264 -10.62 3.66 -15.78
C GLY A 264 -9.17 3.80 -16.25
N CYS A 265 -8.55 2.77 -16.88
CA CYS A 265 -7.28 2.90 -17.58
C CYS A 265 -7.48 3.68 -18.88
N SER A 266 -7.80 4.98 -18.77
CA SER A 266 -8.29 5.79 -19.87
C SER A 266 -7.24 6.11 -20.95
N SER A 267 -5.94 5.97 -20.65
CA SER A 267 -4.85 6.20 -21.61
C SER A 267 -4.35 4.93 -22.31
N LEU A 268 -4.78 3.74 -21.86
CA LEU A 268 -4.33 2.47 -22.40
C LEU A 268 -4.92 2.27 -23.82
N GLN A 269 -4.05 2.00 -24.81
CA GLN A 269 -4.47 1.92 -26.20
C GLN A 269 -4.64 0.49 -26.71
N GLU A 270 -3.76 -0.40 -26.28
CA GLU A 270 -3.77 -1.81 -26.66
C GLU A 270 -3.55 -2.69 -25.43
N LEU A 271 -4.15 -3.85 -25.43
CA LEU A 271 -3.99 -4.83 -24.37
C LEU A 271 -4.08 -6.25 -24.91
N ASP A 272 -3.04 -7.04 -24.68
CA ASP A 272 -3.01 -8.46 -25.03
C ASP A 272 -3.12 -9.29 -23.76
N LEU A 273 -4.21 -10.04 -23.65
CA LEU A 273 -4.52 -10.99 -22.58
C LEU A 273 -4.77 -12.39 -23.13
N SER A 274 -4.22 -12.69 -24.31
CA SER A 274 -4.38 -14.00 -24.97
C SER A 274 -3.80 -15.16 -24.15
N ASN A 275 -2.89 -14.86 -23.20
CA ASN A 275 -2.34 -15.84 -22.27
C ASN A 275 -3.21 -16.08 -21.01
N PHE A 276 -4.25 -15.25 -20.77
CA PHE A 276 -5.06 -15.37 -19.56
C PHE A 276 -5.97 -16.61 -19.61
N ASN A 277 -5.93 -17.39 -18.54
CA ASN A 277 -6.85 -18.50 -18.30
C ASN A 277 -7.95 -18.03 -17.35
N THR A 278 -9.20 -18.10 -17.79
CA THR A 278 -10.37 -17.64 -17.03
C THR A 278 -11.24 -18.78 -16.49
N ASN A 279 -10.79 -20.03 -16.57
CA ASN A 279 -11.59 -21.21 -16.18
C ASN A 279 -12.03 -21.18 -14.70
N ASN A 280 -11.23 -20.62 -13.81
CA ASN A 280 -11.53 -20.52 -12.38
C ASN A 280 -12.11 -19.16 -11.95
N VAL A 281 -12.32 -18.25 -12.90
CA VAL A 281 -12.77 -16.89 -12.60
C VAL A 281 -14.27 -16.88 -12.27
N ILE A 282 -14.63 -16.20 -11.21
CA ILE A 282 -16.00 -16.04 -10.73
C ILE A 282 -16.56 -14.67 -11.17
N SER A 283 -15.74 -13.64 -11.23
CA SER A 283 -16.15 -12.29 -11.60
C SER A 283 -15.13 -11.59 -12.49
N MET A 284 -15.62 -11.00 -13.58
CA MET A 284 -14.91 -10.07 -14.48
C MET A 284 -15.75 -8.81 -14.73
N SER A 285 -16.70 -8.50 -13.83
CA SER A 285 -17.54 -7.32 -13.97
C SER A 285 -16.70 -6.05 -14.06
N HIS A 286 -17.07 -5.12 -14.94
CA HIS A 286 -16.43 -3.83 -15.14
C HIS A 286 -14.94 -3.91 -15.54
N MET A 287 -14.42 -5.06 -15.98
CA MET A 287 -12.99 -5.30 -16.16
C MET A 287 -12.31 -4.23 -17.04
N PHE A 288 -12.95 -3.77 -18.10
CA PHE A 288 -12.46 -2.73 -19.02
C PHE A 288 -13.31 -1.47 -19.00
N CYS A 289 -14.21 -1.33 -18.02
CA CYS A 289 -15.12 -0.19 -17.93
C CYS A 289 -14.32 1.13 -17.93
N ARG A 290 -14.72 2.11 -18.78
CA ARG A 290 -14.05 3.41 -18.94
C ARG A 290 -12.59 3.36 -19.45
N CYS A 291 -12.18 2.30 -20.15
CA CYS A 291 -10.94 2.31 -20.94
C CYS A 291 -11.17 3.08 -22.24
N SER A 292 -11.33 4.41 -22.14
CA SER A 292 -11.84 5.24 -23.24
C SER A 292 -10.92 5.31 -24.47
N SER A 293 -9.60 5.15 -24.29
CA SER A 293 -8.62 5.15 -25.38
C SER A 293 -8.30 3.76 -25.94
N LEU A 294 -8.86 2.70 -25.37
CA LEU A 294 -8.55 1.32 -25.76
C LEU A 294 -9.08 1.04 -27.17
N LYS A 295 -8.16 0.83 -28.13
CA LYS A 295 -8.43 0.60 -29.54
C LYS A 295 -8.48 -0.88 -29.89
N LYS A 296 -7.59 -1.65 -29.24
CA LYS A 296 -7.39 -3.07 -29.54
C LYS A 296 -7.25 -3.89 -28.27
N ILE A 297 -7.92 -5.01 -28.23
CA ILE A 297 -7.82 -5.98 -27.14
C ILE A 297 -7.86 -7.41 -27.67
N ASP A 298 -6.96 -8.25 -27.14
CA ASP A 298 -6.95 -9.69 -27.40
C ASP A 298 -7.31 -10.44 -26.12
N ILE A 299 -8.48 -11.05 -26.11
CA ILE A 299 -9.03 -11.94 -25.08
C ILE A 299 -9.49 -13.25 -25.70
N SER A 300 -8.75 -13.73 -26.72
CA SER A 300 -9.13 -14.89 -27.52
C SER A 300 -9.24 -16.19 -26.69
N ASN A 301 -8.51 -16.29 -25.58
CA ASN A 301 -8.52 -17.44 -24.68
C ASN A 301 -9.51 -17.31 -23.50
N PHE A 302 -10.27 -16.21 -23.42
CA PHE A 302 -11.30 -16.11 -22.40
C PHE A 302 -12.40 -17.14 -22.68
N ALA A 303 -12.67 -17.99 -21.69
CA ALA A 303 -13.73 -18.98 -21.71
C ALA A 303 -14.63 -18.75 -20.50
N LEU A 304 -15.89 -18.41 -20.75
CA LEU A 304 -16.84 -18.17 -19.67
C LEU A 304 -17.56 -19.47 -19.30
N ASN A 305 -17.57 -19.81 -18.02
CA ASN A 305 -18.52 -20.77 -17.50
C ASN A 305 -19.87 -20.07 -17.20
N HIS A 306 -20.96 -20.82 -17.04
CA HIS A 306 -22.32 -20.27 -16.91
C HIS A 306 -22.58 -19.46 -15.63
N HIS A 307 -21.60 -19.31 -14.74
CA HIS A 307 -21.76 -18.65 -13.43
C HIS A 307 -20.88 -17.40 -13.28
N ILE A 308 -20.22 -16.95 -14.36
CA ILE A 308 -19.33 -15.77 -14.28
C ILE A 308 -20.13 -14.47 -14.35
N TYR A 309 -19.84 -13.55 -13.43
CA TYR A 309 -20.35 -12.19 -13.49
C TYR A 309 -19.50 -11.35 -14.45
N ILE A 310 -20.10 -10.87 -15.57
CA ILE A 310 -19.44 -10.06 -16.61
C ILE A 310 -20.13 -8.72 -16.84
N ARG A 311 -20.90 -8.23 -15.86
CA ARG A 311 -21.69 -7.01 -16.01
C ARG A 311 -20.80 -5.82 -16.41
N ASP A 312 -21.27 -5.00 -17.37
CA ASP A 312 -20.70 -3.71 -17.74
C ASP A 312 -19.22 -3.72 -18.15
N MET A 313 -18.74 -4.87 -18.67
CA MET A 313 -17.34 -5.14 -18.94
C MET A 313 -16.68 -4.09 -19.84
N PHE A 314 -17.38 -3.56 -20.82
CA PHE A 314 -16.86 -2.59 -21.81
C PHE A 314 -17.55 -1.23 -21.80
N ILE A 315 -18.32 -0.87 -20.75
CA ILE A 315 -18.93 0.46 -20.67
C ILE A 315 -17.85 1.54 -20.73
N GLY A 316 -18.02 2.54 -21.62
CA GLY A 316 -17.08 3.65 -21.78
C GLY A 316 -15.81 3.33 -22.59
N CYS A 317 -15.71 2.14 -23.24
CA CYS A 317 -14.64 1.86 -24.21
C CYS A 317 -14.99 2.45 -25.59
N PHE A 318 -15.02 3.78 -25.70
CA PHE A 318 -15.50 4.47 -26.91
C PHE A 318 -14.60 4.28 -28.13
N SER A 319 -13.31 4.04 -27.93
CA SER A 319 -12.31 3.90 -28.99
C SER A 319 -12.13 2.46 -29.49
N LEU A 320 -12.82 1.47 -28.91
CA LEU A 320 -12.58 0.05 -29.21
C LEU A 320 -13.01 -0.30 -30.65
N LYS A 321 -12.03 -0.67 -31.48
CA LYS A 321 -12.19 -1.04 -32.90
C LYS A 321 -11.89 -2.50 -33.17
N GLU A 322 -10.90 -3.07 -32.46
CA GLU A 322 -10.44 -4.43 -32.67
C GLU A 322 -10.60 -5.23 -31.35
N LEU A 323 -11.46 -6.24 -31.40
CA LEU A 323 -11.63 -7.21 -30.33
C LEU A 323 -11.40 -8.61 -30.86
N LYS A 324 -10.38 -9.31 -30.36
CA LYS A 324 -10.24 -10.73 -30.58
C LYS A 324 -10.87 -11.47 -29.38
N CYS A 325 -11.99 -12.10 -29.63
CA CYS A 325 -12.75 -12.85 -28.62
C CYS A 325 -13.54 -13.95 -29.32
N SER A 326 -13.51 -15.16 -28.74
CA SER A 326 -14.30 -16.30 -29.22
C SER A 326 -15.58 -16.53 -28.40
N ASP A 327 -15.67 -15.98 -27.21
CA ASP A 327 -16.77 -16.22 -26.28
C ASP A 327 -18.04 -15.43 -26.67
N ARG A 328 -19.16 -16.16 -26.85
CA ARG A 328 -20.44 -15.57 -27.30
C ARG A 328 -21.08 -14.64 -26.27
N LEU A 329 -20.93 -14.90 -24.97
CA LEU A 329 -21.52 -14.08 -23.92
C LEU A 329 -20.81 -12.72 -23.82
N ILE A 330 -19.49 -12.71 -23.98
CA ILE A 330 -18.71 -11.47 -24.03
C ILE A 330 -19.11 -10.65 -25.27
N LEU A 331 -19.22 -11.29 -26.44
CA LEU A 331 -19.62 -10.60 -27.69
C LEU A 331 -21.03 -10.02 -27.59
N ALA A 332 -21.97 -10.68 -26.92
CA ALA A 332 -23.32 -10.18 -26.67
C ALA A 332 -23.33 -8.88 -25.84
N GLN A 333 -22.39 -8.70 -24.91
CA GLN A 333 -22.25 -7.45 -24.15
C GLN A 333 -21.95 -6.22 -25.03
N LEU A 334 -21.27 -6.42 -26.16
CA LEU A 334 -20.95 -5.34 -27.11
C LEU A 334 -22.11 -4.99 -28.03
N GLN A 335 -22.90 -5.96 -28.41
CA GLN A 335 -24.07 -5.75 -29.28
C GLN A 335 -25.13 -4.89 -28.56
N ASN A 336 -25.33 -5.10 -27.26
CA ASN A 336 -26.25 -4.29 -26.46
C ASN A 336 -25.80 -2.83 -26.28
N LYS A 337 -24.51 -2.49 -26.54
CA LYS A 337 -23.99 -1.11 -26.51
C LYS A 337 -24.37 -0.29 -27.71
N LYS A 338 -24.60 -0.87 -28.89
CA LYS A 338 -24.98 -0.13 -30.12
C LYS A 338 -26.39 0.48 -30.02
N HIS A 339 -27.15 0.14 -28.99
CA HIS A 339 -28.52 0.66 -28.76
C HIS A 339 -28.63 1.69 -27.65
N ILE A 340 -27.50 2.14 -27.01
CA ILE A 340 -27.50 3.09 -25.90
C ILE A 340 -26.73 4.40 -26.26
N ASN A 341 -26.49 4.66 -27.57
CA ASN A 341 -25.97 5.94 -28.05
C ASN A 341 -27.10 6.75 -28.72
#